data_31da792795e2b1c29b465c4cca6b6cad
#
_entry.id   31da792795e2b1c29b465c4cca6b6cad
#
_cell.length_a   1.000
_cell.length_b   1.000
_cell.length_c   1.000
_cell.angle_alpha   90.00
_cell.angle_beta   90.00
_cell.angle_gamma   90.00
#
_symmetry.space_group_name_H-M   'P 1'
#
loop_
_entity.id
_entity.type
_entity.pdbx_description
1 polymer ?
#
loop_
_entity_poly.entity_id
_entity_poly.type
_entity_poly.pdbx_seq_one_letter_code
_entity_poly.pdbx_strand_id
1 'polypeptide(L)'
;MIRSFTKADILAFVNLGEQFWYESNSHLHFGEYDPISVQRALDQYIASGVMVGWASFGGNQSAQMDAVLLAIKDKCLWKDINILKEVVWYARKDLRTGMTAYKLYKKAEKFALENNFKKIVMGRIRGVPSYDKLDKFYLKNNFKSLEDEYIKDL
;
A
#
# COMPACT_ATOMS: atom_id res chain seq x y z
N MET A 1 11.34 9.04 9.68
CA MET A 1 10.62 10.24 9.14
C MET A 1 9.64 9.77 8.05
N ILE A 2 8.39 10.28 8.05
CA ILE A 2 7.39 9.97 7.00
C ILE A 2 7.29 11.15 6.04
N ARG A 3 7.43 10.89 4.74
CA ARG A 3 7.27 11.87 3.67
C ARG A 3 6.55 11.29 2.46
N SER A 4 6.20 12.13 1.50
CA SER A 4 5.63 11.67 0.23
C SER A 4 6.60 10.76 -0.50
N PHE A 5 6.05 9.70 -1.09
CA PHE A 5 6.77 8.80 -1.98
C PHE A 5 6.98 9.46 -3.34
N THR A 6 8.18 9.32 -3.89
CA THR A 6 8.58 9.95 -5.14
C THR A 6 9.29 8.94 -6.04
N LYS A 7 9.57 9.33 -7.29
CA LYS A 7 10.34 8.51 -8.23
C LYS A 7 11.72 8.09 -7.66
N ALA A 8 12.37 8.93 -6.86
CA ALA A 8 13.66 8.62 -6.24
C ALA A 8 13.57 7.46 -5.22
N ASP A 9 12.38 7.10 -4.77
CA ASP A 9 12.17 6.06 -3.76
C ASP A 9 11.92 4.67 -4.36
N ILE A 10 11.80 4.57 -5.69
CA ILE A 10 11.43 3.32 -6.37
C ILE A 10 12.39 2.19 -6.05
N LEU A 11 13.70 2.42 -6.08
CA LEU A 11 14.68 1.37 -5.75
C LEU A 11 14.57 0.89 -4.30
N ALA A 12 14.35 1.81 -3.36
CA ALA A 12 14.12 1.44 -1.97
C ALA A 12 12.82 0.66 -1.79
N PHE A 13 11.78 1.01 -2.57
CA PHE A 13 10.53 0.26 -2.59
C PHE A 13 10.69 -1.14 -3.18
N VAL A 14 11.44 -1.30 -4.28
CA VAL A 14 11.68 -2.61 -4.91
C VAL A 14 12.23 -3.61 -3.89
N ASN A 15 13.19 -3.19 -3.07
CA ASN A 15 13.77 -4.03 -2.02
C ASN A 15 12.78 -4.35 -0.89
N LEU A 16 11.94 -3.39 -0.50
CA LEU A 16 10.89 -3.60 0.50
C LEU A 16 9.73 -4.44 -0.06
N GLY A 17 9.40 -4.24 -1.33
CA GLY A 17 8.34 -4.93 -2.04
C GLY A 17 8.59 -6.44 -2.18
N GLU A 18 9.86 -6.85 -2.34
CA GLU A 18 10.23 -8.26 -2.34
C GLU A 18 9.87 -8.94 -1.01
N GLN A 19 10.17 -8.28 0.11
CA GLN A 19 9.78 -8.80 1.43
C GLN A 19 8.26 -8.94 1.55
N PHE A 20 7.52 -7.93 1.10
CA PHE A 20 6.05 -7.98 1.07
C PHE A 20 5.54 -9.14 0.21
N TRP A 21 6.12 -9.33 -0.99
CA TRP A 21 5.72 -10.36 -1.95
C TRP A 21 5.75 -11.76 -1.36
N TYR A 22 6.85 -12.11 -0.71
CA TYR A 22 6.99 -13.42 -0.09
C TYR A 22 6.21 -13.55 1.21
N GLU A 23 6.15 -12.51 2.02
CA GLU A 23 5.40 -12.53 3.27
C GLU A 23 3.88 -12.58 3.07
N SER A 24 3.38 -11.97 2.01
CA SER A 24 1.97 -12.00 1.64
C SER A 24 1.54 -13.28 0.93
N ASN A 25 2.45 -14.22 0.70
CA ASN A 25 2.25 -15.42 -0.10
C ASN A 25 1.86 -15.14 -1.58
N SER A 26 2.09 -13.94 -2.08
CA SER A 26 1.77 -13.56 -3.46
C SER A 26 2.51 -14.42 -4.49
N HIS A 27 3.73 -14.87 -4.17
CA HIS A 27 4.51 -15.77 -5.01
C HIS A 27 3.82 -17.11 -5.29
N LEU A 28 2.93 -17.58 -4.42
CA LEU A 28 2.17 -18.81 -4.62
C LEU A 28 1.09 -18.69 -5.71
N HIS A 29 0.68 -17.46 -6.01
CA HIS A 29 -0.37 -17.18 -6.98
C HIS A 29 0.15 -16.55 -8.27
N PHE A 30 1.21 -15.74 -8.20
CA PHE A 30 1.70 -14.92 -9.32
C PHE A 30 3.14 -15.27 -9.74
N GLY A 31 3.81 -16.21 -9.06
CA GLY A 31 5.19 -16.61 -9.36
C GLY A 31 6.24 -15.73 -8.67
N GLU A 32 7.48 -15.86 -9.11
CA GLU A 32 8.63 -15.18 -8.51
C GLU A 32 8.53 -13.65 -8.62
N TYR A 33 9.15 -12.97 -7.65
CA TYR A 33 9.22 -11.52 -7.64
C TYR A 33 10.02 -10.98 -8.84
N ASP A 34 9.45 -10.04 -9.58
CA ASP A 34 10.12 -9.40 -10.74
C ASP A 34 10.39 -7.92 -10.44
N PRO A 35 11.60 -7.58 -9.96
CA PRO A 35 11.96 -6.22 -9.59
C PRO A 35 11.93 -5.25 -10.78
N ILE A 36 12.21 -5.72 -12.00
CA ILE A 36 12.21 -4.88 -13.21
C ILE A 36 10.79 -4.48 -13.58
N SER A 37 9.86 -5.43 -13.56
CA SER A 37 8.44 -5.15 -13.81
C SER A 37 7.84 -4.22 -12.76
N VAL A 38 8.19 -4.41 -11.48
CA VAL A 38 7.75 -3.52 -10.40
C VAL A 38 8.26 -2.10 -10.60
N GLN A 39 9.56 -1.94 -10.91
CA GLN A 39 10.15 -0.63 -11.18
C GLN A 39 9.45 0.07 -12.35
N ARG A 40 9.24 -0.65 -13.47
CA ARG A 40 8.57 -0.10 -14.66
C ARG A 40 7.14 0.34 -14.38
N ALA A 41 6.38 -0.48 -13.66
CA ALA A 41 5.00 -0.16 -13.29
C ALA A 41 4.93 1.11 -12.43
N LEU A 42 5.80 1.23 -11.41
CA LEU A 42 5.84 2.40 -10.55
C LEU A 42 6.25 3.67 -11.32
N ASP A 43 7.24 3.58 -12.22
CA ASP A 43 7.62 4.70 -13.08
C ASP A 43 6.42 5.22 -13.89
N GLN A 44 5.64 4.32 -14.48
CA GLN A 44 4.44 4.67 -15.25
C GLN A 44 3.34 5.28 -14.39
N TYR A 45 3.03 4.69 -13.24
CA TYR A 45 1.98 5.19 -12.35
C TYR A 45 2.32 6.56 -11.75
N ILE A 46 3.59 6.79 -11.41
CA ILE A 46 4.03 8.09 -10.90
C ILE A 46 4.01 9.13 -12.02
N ALA A 47 4.53 8.80 -13.21
CA ALA A 47 4.57 9.70 -14.35
C ALA A 47 3.16 10.13 -14.81
N SER A 48 2.18 9.22 -14.77
CA SER A 48 0.78 9.52 -15.09
C SER A 48 0.06 10.32 -14.00
N GLY A 49 0.65 10.47 -12.82
CA GLY A 49 0.03 11.15 -11.68
C GLY A 49 -1.15 10.40 -11.04
N VAL A 50 -1.37 9.14 -11.44
CA VAL A 50 -2.46 8.31 -10.91
C VAL A 50 -2.15 7.73 -9.53
N MET A 51 -0.87 7.56 -9.22
CA MET A 51 -0.42 7.05 -7.93
C MET A 51 -0.01 8.17 -6.98
N VAL A 52 -0.35 7.98 -5.71
CA VAL A 52 0.17 8.75 -4.58
C VAL A 52 0.66 7.80 -3.51
N GLY A 53 1.58 8.25 -2.67
CA GLY A 53 2.06 7.43 -1.58
C GLY A 53 2.89 8.17 -0.57
N TRP A 54 3.15 7.47 0.52
CA TRP A 54 3.96 7.94 1.63
C TRP A 54 4.87 6.82 2.08
N ALA A 55 6.10 7.16 2.40
CA ALA A 55 7.09 6.22 2.87
C ALA A 55 7.74 6.70 4.16
N SER A 56 8.13 5.75 4.98
CA SER A 56 8.92 5.98 6.19
C SER A 56 10.34 5.49 5.97
N PHE A 57 11.27 6.32 6.35
CA PHE A 57 12.69 6.02 6.38
C PHE A 57 13.21 6.27 7.80
N GLY A 58 13.96 5.35 8.35
CA GLY A 58 14.48 5.43 9.69
C GLY A 58 15.88 4.86 9.83
N GLY A 59 16.47 5.12 11.00
CA GLY A 59 17.79 4.61 11.35
C GLY A 59 18.95 5.36 10.70
N ASN A 60 20.15 4.85 10.93
CA ASN A 60 21.42 5.44 10.46
C ASN A 60 21.67 5.24 8.96
N GLN A 61 20.79 4.49 8.26
CA GLN A 61 20.83 4.27 6.81
C GLN A 61 19.59 4.89 6.18
N SER A 62 19.68 6.18 5.86
CA SER A 62 18.58 6.96 5.27
C SER A 62 18.07 6.44 3.91
N ALA A 63 18.75 5.47 3.31
CA ALA A 63 18.37 4.87 2.03
C ALA A 63 17.40 3.68 2.16
N GLN A 64 17.24 3.10 3.37
CA GLN A 64 16.35 1.96 3.56
C GLN A 64 14.94 2.41 3.92
N MET A 65 13.98 1.94 3.13
CA MET A 65 12.56 2.17 3.42
C MET A 65 12.08 1.21 4.50
N ASP A 66 11.46 1.75 5.55
CA ASP A 66 10.94 0.99 6.68
C ASP A 66 9.50 0.56 6.49
N ALA A 67 8.72 1.45 5.90
CA ALA A 67 7.30 1.22 5.65
C ALA A 67 6.80 2.11 4.52
N VAL A 68 5.72 1.69 3.88
CA VAL A 68 5.12 2.37 2.74
C VAL A 68 3.61 2.19 2.73
N LEU A 69 2.91 3.19 2.23
CA LEU A 69 1.54 3.10 1.76
C LEU A 69 1.48 3.75 0.38
N LEU A 70 1.13 2.96 -0.64
CA LEU A 70 0.85 3.44 -1.99
C LEU A 70 -0.62 3.25 -2.31
N ALA A 71 -1.19 4.24 -2.97
CA ALA A 71 -2.59 4.22 -3.38
C ALA A 71 -2.76 4.84 -4.78
N ILE A 72 -3.77 4.39 -5.49
CA ILE A 72 -4.17 4.95 -6.78
C ILE A 72 -5.41 5.85 -6.60
N LYS A 73 -5.43 6.91 -7.40
CA LYS A 73 -6.58 7.80 -7.56
C LYS A 73 -7.52 7.14 -8.56
N ASP A 74 -8.68 6.71 -8.11
CA ASP A 74 -9.65 5.98 -8.90
C ASP A 74 -11.01 6.69 -8.90
N LYS A 75 -11.90 6.28 -9.78
CA LYS A 75 -13.29 6.73 -9.84
C LYS A 75 -14.24 5.56 -9.70
N CYS A 76 -15.33 5.79 -9.02
CA CYS A 76 -16.41 4.82 -9.01
C CYS A 76 -17.11 4.80 -10.39
N LEU A 77 -17.21 3.62 -11.01
CA LEU A 77 -17.89 3.46 -12.30
C LEU A 77 -19.38 3.85 -12.24
N TRP A 78 -20.01 3.59 -11.09
CA TRP A 78 -21.47 3.71 -10.93
C TRP A 78 -21.90 5.08 -10.38
N LYS A 79 -20.96 5.91 -9.95
CA LYS A 79 -21.24 7.23 -9.38
C LYS A 79 -20.03 8.13 -9.55
N ASP A 80 -20.23 9.38 -9.92
CA ASP A 80 -19.15 10.35 -10.10
C ASP A 80 -18.55 10.77 -8.74
N ILE A 81 -17.80 9.87 -8.13
CA ILE A 81 -17.03 10.12 -6.92
C ILE A 81 -15.59 9.63 -7.09
N ASN A 82 -14.66 10.36 -6.49
CA ASN A 82 -13.27 9.96 -6.42
C ASN A 82 -13.05 8.99 -5.25
N ILE A 83 -12.27 7.95 -5.52
CA ILE A 83 -11.90 6.91 -4.59
C ILE A 83 -10.37 6.85 -4.48
N LEU A 84 -9.84 6.80 -3.28
CA LEU A 84 -8.45 6.49 -3.03
C LEU A 84 -8.34 4.99 -2.71
N LYS A 85 -7.75 4.21 -3.62
CA LYS A 85 -7.63 2.75 -3.49
C LYS A 85 -6.20 2.37 -3.13
N GLU A 86 -6.01 1.74 -1.98
CA GLU A 86 -4.72 1.22 -1.56
C GLU A 86 -4.24 0.12 -2.51
N VAL A 87 -2.96 0.13 -2.83
CA VAL A 87 -2.25 -0.87 -3.63
C VAL A 87 -1.33 -1.71 -2.75
N VAL A 88 -0.63 -1.05 -1.84
CA VAL A 88 0.22 -1.70 -0.85
C VAL A 88 0.29 -0.85 0.42
N TRP A 89 0.14 -1.50 1.56
CA TRP A 89 0.37 -0.94 2.88
C TRP A 89 1.19 -1.93 3.70
N TYR A 90 2.48 -1.64 3.82
CA TYR A 90 3.42 -2.58 4.40
C TYR A 90 4.44 -1.88 5.29
N ALA A 91 4.81 -2.53 6.37
CA ALA A 91 5.92 -2.17 7.22
C ALA A 91 6.80 -3.41 7.45
N ARG A 92 8.10 -3.22 7.48
CA ARG A 92 9.05 -4.26 7.82
C ARG A 92 8.66 -4.94 9.13
N LYS A 93 8.84 -6.24 9.20
CA LYS A 93 8.38 -7.09 10.31
C LYS A 93 8.94 -6.65 11.68
N ASP A 94 10.20 -6.26 11.70
CA ASP A 94 10.91 -5.78 12.89
C ASP A 94 10.42 -4.41 13.41
N LEU A 95 9.68 -3.68 12.59
CA LEU A 95 9.18 -2.32 12.90
C LEU A 95 7.67 -2.24 13.14
N ARG A 96 6.96 -3.36 13.14
CA ARG A 96 5.48 -3.41 13.25
C ARG A 96 4.94 -3.12 14.64
N THR A 97 5.77 -3.09 15.65
CA THR A 97 5.36 -2.77 17.02
C THR A 97 5.10 -1.28 17.25
N GLY A 98 5.54 -0.45 16.30
CA GLY A 98 5.40 1.01 16.36
C GLY A 98 4.16 1.56 15.67
N MET A 99 3.99 2.88 15.74
CA MET A 99 2.87 3.61 15.15
C MET A 99 3.08 3.97 13.68
N THR A 100 4.15 3.49 13.03
CA THR A 100 4.53 3.95 11.68
C THR A 100 3.47 3.62 10.64
N ALA A 101 2.98 2.37 10.62
CA ALA A 101 1.93 1.97 9.70
C ALA A 101 0.64 2.79 9.90
N TYR A 102 0.24 3.02 11.14
CA TYR A 102 -0.91 3.88 11.46
C TYR A 102 -0.71 5.33 10.99
N LYS A 103 0.48 5.89 11.19
CA LYS A 103 0.79 7.26 10.74
C LYS A 103 0.75 7.37 9.21
N LEU A 104 1.17 6.32 8.47
CA LEU A 104 1.03 6.28 7.01
C LEU A 104 -0.44 6.29 6.59
N TYR A 105 -1.27 5.47 7.22
CA TYR A 105 -2.71 5.49 7.00
C TYR A 105 -3.31 6.89 7.26
N LYS A 106 -2.97 7.53 8.38
CA LYS A 106 -3.45 8.89 8.69
C LYS A 106 -2.99 9.94 7.66
N LYS A 107 -1.84 9.76 7.02
CA LYS A 107 -1.42 10.61 5.90
C LYS A 107 -2.30 10.40 4.68
N ALA A 108 -2.63 9.15 4.35
CA ALA A 108 -3.53 8.83 3.24
C ALA A 108 -4.96 9.35 3.49
N GLU A 109 -5.48 9.19 4.69
CA GLU A 109 -6.80 9.70 5.10
C GLU A 109 -6.85 11.23 4.98
N LYS A 110 -5.86 11.93 5.52
CA LYS A 110 -5.75 13.39 5.41
C LYS A 110 -5.72 13.84 3.95
N PHE A 111 -4.86 13.21 3.14
CA PHE A 111 -4.79 13.50 1.70
C PHE A 111 -6.14 13.30 1.00
N ALA A 112 -6.83 12.21 1.29
CA ALA A 112 -8.13 11.93 0.71
C ALA A 112 -9.16 13.03 1.03
N LEU A 113 -9.20 13.48 2.29
CA LEU A 113 -10.09 14.55 2.73
C LEU A 113 -9.76 15.89 2.04
N GLU A 114 -8.48 16.26 2.00
CA GLU A 114 -8.01 17.53 1.40
C GLU A 114 -8.18 17.58 -0.13
N ASN A 115 -8.23 16.42 -0.81
CA ASN A 115 -8.32 16.31 -2.27
C ASN A 115 -9.70 15.82 -2.75
N ASN A 116 -10.73 15.95 -1.91
CA ASN A 116 -12.12 15.64 -2.25
C ASN A 116 -12.38 14.17 -2.67
N PHE A 117 -11.61 13.24 -2.15
CA PHE A 117 -11.96 11.83 -2.26
C PHE A 117 -13.10 11.51 -1.29
N LYS A 118 -14.07 10.74 -1.76
CA LYS A 118 -15.27 10.41 -0.97
C LYS A 118 -15.13 9.05 -0.26
N LYS A 119 -14.21 8.21 -0.70
CA LYS A 119 -13.95 6.88 -0.14
C LYS A 119 -12.45 6.57 -0.13
N ILE A 120 -12.03 5.81 0.87
CA ILE A 120 -10.77 5.08 0.88
C ILE A 120 -11.12 3.59 0.83
N VAL A 121 -10.52 2.86 -0.09
CA VAL A 121 -10.63 1.41 -0.19
C VAL A 121 -9.28 0.81 0.16
N MET A 122 -9.27 -0.08 1.13
CA MET A 122 -8.06 -0.77 1.59
C MET A 122 -8.31 -2.27 1.62
N GLY A 123 -7.27 -3.03 1.32
CA GLY A 123 -7.34 -4.48 1.22
C GLY A 123 -6.72 -5.22 2.40
N ARG A 124 -6.94 -6.52 2.41
CA ARG A 124 -6.22 -7.48 3.25
C ARG A 124 -6.09 -8.80 2.49
N ILE A 125 -4.98 -9.49 2.67
CA ILE A 125 -4.72 -10.76 1.99
C ILE A 125 -5.08 -11.90 2.95
N ARG A 126 -5.94 -12.82 2.49
CA ARG A 126 -6.32 -14.01 3.26
C ARG A 126 -5.12 -14.93 3.50
N GLY A 127 -5.13 -15.63 4.62
CA GLY A 127 -4.11 -16.64 4.94
C GLY A 127 -2.77 -16.10 5.45
N VAL A 128 -2.64 -14.79 5.62
CA VAL A 128 -1.44 -14.20 6.23
C VAL A 128 -1.63 -13.92 7.72
N PRO A 129 -0.57 -13.96 8.55
CA PRO A 129 -0.68 -13.80 10.01
C PRO A 129 -1.28 -12.47 10.47
N SER A 130 -1.18 -11.43 9.63
CA SER A 130 -1.72 -10.09 9.92
C SER A 130 -3.22 -9.93 9.60
N TYR A 131 -3.86 -10.93 8.99
CA TYR A 131 -5.25 -10.84 8.50
C TYR A 131 -6.24 -10.37 9.58
N ASP A 132 -6.25 -11.05 10.73
CA ASP A 132 -7.17 -10.72 11.82
C ASP A 132 -6.89 -9.37 12.49
N LYS A 133 -5.61 -8.97 12.52
CA LYS A 133 -5.20 -7.67 13.07
C LYS A 133 -5.67 -6.54 12.18
N LEU A 134 -5.58 -6.71 10.85
CA LEU A 134 -6.07 -5.74 9.88
C LEU A 134 -7.59 -5.63 9.92
N ASP A 135 -8.32 -6.74 10.08
CA ASP A 135 -9.76 -6.72 10.23
C ASP A 135 -10.20 -5.87 11.42
N LYS A 136 -9.62 -6.14 12.59
CA LYS A 136 -9.88 -5.35 13.80
C LYS A 136 -9.53 -3.87 13.62
N PHE A 137 -8.42 -3.58 12.93
CA PHE A 137 -8.02 -2.21 12.61
C PHE A 137 -9.07 -1.52 11.74
N TYR A 138 -9.52 -2.16 10.66
CA TYR A 138 -10.49 -1.59 9.73
C TYR A 138 -11.83 -1.31 10.43
N LEU A 139 -12.36 -2.27 11.17
CA LEU A 139 -13.61 -2.10 11.92
C LEU A 139 -13.51 -0.97 12.96
N LYS A 140 -12.40 -0.88 13.69
CA LYS A 140 -12.15 0.19 14.66
C LYS A 140 -12.07 1.58 14.01
N ASN A 141 -11.65 1.67 12.76
CA ASN A 141 -11.54 2.91 11.99
C ASN A 141 -12.74 3.14 11.05
N ASN A 142 -13.89 2.53 11.35
CA ASN A 142 -15.16 2.72 10.64
C ASN A 142 -15.16 2.25 9.17
N PHE A 143 -14.25 1.36 8.79
CA PHE A 143 -14.36 0.67 7.52
C PHE A 143 -15.48 -0.39 7.59
N LYS A 144 -16.07 -0.64 6.44
CA LYS A 144 -17.04 -1.74 6.23
C LYS A 144 -16.46 -2.68 5.20
N SER A 145 -16.67 -3.97 5.37
CA SER A 145 -16.31 -4.96 4.34
C SER A 145 -17.08 -4.68 3.06
N LEU A 146 -16.38 -4.64 1.93
CA LEU A 146 -16.94 -4.28 0.62
C LEU A 146 -17.12 -5.51 -0.26
N GLU A 147 -16.06 -6.26 -0.51
CA GLU A 147 -16.05 -7.39 -1.43
C GLU A 147 -14.97 -8.42 -1.09
N ASP A 148 -15.11 -9.61 -1.64
CA ASP A 148 -14.08 -10.65 -1.66
C ASP A 148 -13.59 -10.84 -3.10
N GLU A 149 -12.28 -11.01 -3.29
CA GLU A 149 -11.66 -11.30 -4.57
C GLU A 149 -11.22 -12.76 -4.65
N TYR A 150 -11.34 -13.38 -5.83
CA TYR A 150 -10.94 -14.74 -6.11
C TYR A 150 -10.00 -14.74 -7.31
N ILE A 151 -8.99 -15.62 -7.30
CA ILE A 151 -8.02 -15.78 -8.38
C ILE A 151 -8.17 -17.15 -9.02
N LYS A 152 -7.98 -17.23 -10.34
CA LYS A 152 -7.97 -18.47 -11.13
C LYS A 152 -6.86 -18.40 -12.16
N ASP A 153 -6.06 -19.45 -12.25
CA ASP A 153 -5.11 -19.63 -13.35
C ASP A 153 -5.84 -19.97 -14.65
N LEU A 154 -5.33 -19.42 -15.76
CA LEU A 154 -5.90 -19.60 -17.10
C LEU A 154 -4.97 -20.41 -18.01
#